data_215dc864581862122e2a7ff6861f8ba5
#
_entry.id   215dc864581862122e2a7ff6861f8ba5
#
_cell.length_a   1.000
_cell.length_b   1.000
_cell.length_c   1.000
_cell.angle_alpha   90.00
_cell.angle_beta   90.00
_cell.angle_gamma   90.00
#
_symmetry.space_group_name_H-M   'P 1'
#
loop_
_entity.id
_entity.type
_entity.pdbx_description
1 polymer ?
#
loop_
_entity_poly.entity_id
_entity_poly.type
_entity_poly.pdbx_seq_one_letter_code
_entity_poly.pdbx_strand_id
1 'polypeptide(L)'
;MIPSALRPPARLLIPFLLCVGLVGLSLAGCSSGTTRPPPLPDSTLSRVLVEMHLLSARAGRGEDLPPGAPDSLLRHYGLERRDVENALRYYSRRPARLNAIYNAVIDTLGALEQRSRYRETAPPEAAASGQGSPP
;
A
#
# COMPACT_ATOMS: atom_id res chain seq x y z
N MET A 1 11.22 -31.44 63.57
CA MET A 1 11.13 -29.97 63.64
C MET A 1 10.87 -29.45 62.23
N ILE A 2 9.61 -29.14 61.92
CA ILE A 2 9.15 -28.66 60.60
C ILE A 2 8.88 -27.18 60.76
N PRO A 3 9.51 -26.28 59.99
CA PRO A 3 9.23 -24.85 60.08
C PRO A 3 7.88 -24.52 59.45
N SER A 4 7.07 -23.80 60.23
CA SER A 4 5.73 -23.33 59.90
C SER A 4 5.71 -22.46 58.67
N ALA A 5 4.93 -22.89 57.66
CA ALA A 5 4.67 -22.19 56.45
C ALA A 5 4.15 -20.76 56.67
N LEU A 6 4.77 -19.79 56.07
CA LEU A 6 4.27 -18.43 55.91
C LEU A 6 2.98 -18.49 55.06
N ARG A 7 1.81 -18.39 55.72
CA ARG A 7 0.55 -18.13 55.03
C ARG A 7 0.52 -16.64 54.67
N PRO A 8 0.49 -16.27 53.38
CA PRO A 8 0.28 -14.88 53.02
C PRO A 8 -1.12 -14.44 53.47
N PRO A 9 -1.28 -13.21 53.99
CA PRO A 9 -2.57 -12.72 54.43
C PRO A 9 -3.51 -12.59 53.22
N ALA A 10 -4.64 -13.28 53.30
CA ALA A 10 -5.67 -13.33 52.25
C ALA A 10 -6.14 -11.96 51.74
N ARG A 11 -5.89 -10.91 52.51
CA ARG A 11 -6.22 -9.52 52.14
C ARG A 11 -5.36 -8.91 51.05
N LEU A 12 -4.17 -9.44 50.77
CA LEU A 12 -3.28 -8.96 49.70
C LEU A 12 -3.50 -9.68 48.37
N LEU A 13 -4.15 -10.85 48.38
CA LEU A 13 -4.44 -11.61 47.15
C LEU A 13 -5.59 -11.01 46.33
N ILE A 14 -6.55 -10.35 46.98
CA ILE A 14 -7.72 -9.78 46.33
C ILE A 14 -7.35 -8.61 45.40
N PRO A 15 -6.52 -7.61 45.81
CA PRO A 15 -6.12 -6.52 44.91
C PRO A 15 -5.20 -7.00 43.79
N PHE A 16 -4.39 -8.04 44.01
CA PHE A 16 -3.52 -8.61 43.00
C PHE A 16 -4.31 -9.32 41.87
N LEU A 17 -5.32 -10.11 42.26
CA LEU A 17 -6.24 -10.76 41.32
C LEU A 17 -7.08 -9.75 40.53
N LEU A 18 -7.47 -8.64 41.17
CA LEU A 18 -8.25 -7.59 40.54
C LEU A 18 -7.42 -6.79 39.53
N CYS A 19 -6.13 -6.53 39.83
CA CYS A 19 -5.20 -5.90 38.85
C CYS A 19 -4.90 -6.80 37.68
N VAL A 20 -4.69 -8.12 37.89
CA VAL A 20 -4.43 -9.06 36.77
C VAL A 20 -5.67 -9.20 35.88
N GLY A 21 -6.87 -9.19 36.47
CA GLY A 21 -8.13 -9.20 35.68
C GLY A 21 -8.34 -7.95 34.85
N LEU A 22 -7.96 -6.76 35.35
CA LEU A 22 -8.11 -5.51 34.61
C LEU A 22 -7.14 -5.40 33.42
N VAL A 23 -5.91 -5.93 33.58
CA VAL A 23 -4.91 -5.96 32.49
C VAL A 23 -5.31 -6.95 31.40
N GLY A 24 -5.94 -8.08 31.76
CA GLY A 24 -6.42 -9.07 30.80
C GLY A 24 -7.54 -8.58 29.89
N LEU A 25 -8.40 -7.67 30.39
CA LEU A 25 -9.53 -7.14 29.61
C LEU A 25 -9.11 -6.09 28.58
N SER A 26 -7.92 -5.50 28.73
CA SER A 26 -7.42 -4.45 27.83
C SER A 26 -6.84 -4.99 26.52
N LEU A 27 -6.54 -6.28 26.39
CA LEU A 27 -5.98 -6.89 25.19
C LEU A 27 -7.03 -7.40 24.19
N ALA A 28 -8.30 -7.46 24.56
CA ALA A 28 -9.38 -7.94 23.69
C ALA A 28 -9.99 -6.85 22.78
N GLY A 29 -9.46 -5.61 22.84
CA GLY A 29 -10.06 -4.43 22.21
C GLY A 29 -9.62 -4.05 20.80
N CYS A 30 -8.81 -4.83 20.10
CA CYS A 30 -8.24 -4.41 18.81
C CYS A 30 -8.52 -5.37 17.65
N SER A 31 -9.77 -5.75 17.36
CA SER A 31 -10.11 -6.36 16.09
C SER A 31 -11.59 -6.32 15.73
N SER A 32 -12.17 -5.13 15.77
CA SER A 32 -13.42 -4.85 15.04
C SER A 32 -13.13 -3.82 13.97
N GLY A 33 -12.18 -4.09 13.10
CA GLY A 33 -12.10 -3.42 11.82
C GLY A 33 -13.36 -3.81 11.05
N THR A 34 -14.40 -2.98 11.08
CA THR A 34 -15.49 -3.03 10.12
C THR A 34 -14.86 -3.19 8.74
N THR A 35 -15.07 -4.36 8.14
CA THR A 35 -14.55 -4.74 6.82
C THR A 35 -15.34 -3.99 5.75
N ARG A 36 -15.27 -2.66 5.80
CA ARG A 36 -15.77 -1.85 4.69
C ARG A 36 -14.87 -2.17 3.49
N PRO A 37 -15.43 -2.59 2.36
CA PRO A 37 -14.63 -2.85 1.18
C PRO A 37 -13.80 -1.62 0.84
N PRO A 38 -12.58 -1.81 0.30
CA PRO A 38 -11.76 -0.69 -0.11
C PRO A 38 -12.48 0.13 -1.18
N PRO A 39 -12.39 1.47 -1.15
CA PRO A 39 -13.02 2.33 -2.16
C PRO A 39 -12.45 2.10 -3.55
N LEU A 40 -11.20 1.64 -3.64
CA LEU A 40 -10.54 1.16 -4.86
C LEU A 40 -9.78 -0.13 -4.56
N PRO A 41 -9.74 -1.09 -5.50
CA PRO A 41 -8.86 -2.26 -5.40
C PRO A 41 -7.38 -1.87 -5.32
N ASP A 42 -6.57 -2.64 -4.59
CA ASP A 42 -5.12 -2.40 -4.44
C ASP A 42 -4.42 -2.29 -5.81
N SER A 43 -4.77 -3.19 -6.75
CA SER A 43 -4.22 -3.23 -8.11
C SER A 43 -4.61 -2.01 -8.96
N THR A 44 -5.81 -1.49 -8.79
CA THR A 44 -6.26 -0.28 -9.49
C THR A 44 -5.52 0.94 -8.95
N LEU A 45 -5.42 1.05 -7.61
CA LEU A 45 -4.71 2.16 -6.99
C LEU A 45 -3.22 2.15 -7.37
N SER A 46 -2.53 1.00 -7.31
CA SER A 46 -1.12 0.91 -7.70
C SER A 46 -0.90 1.30 -9.17
N ARG A 47 -1.76 0.86 -10.09
CA ARG A 47 -1.68 1.22 -11.51
C ARG A 47 -1.86 2.72 -11.72
N VAL A 48 -2.88 3.32 -11.12
CA VAL A 48 -3.10 4.77 -11.21
C VAL A 48 -1.92 5.55 -10.66
N LEU A 49 -1.34 5.11 -9.53
CA LEU A 49 -0.15 5.75 -8.97
C LEU A 49 1.07 5.66 -9.91
N VAL A 50 1.31 4.52 -10.57
CA VAL A 50 2.36 4.37 -11.59
C VAL A 50 2.18 5.38 -12.70
N GLU A 51 0.99 5.45 -13.29
CA GLU A 51 0.71 6.37 -14.40
C GLU A 51 0.85 7.84 -13.98
N MET A 52 0.41 8.19 -12.76
CA MET A 52 0.58 9.54 -12.22
C MET A 52 2.07 9.89 -12.03
N HIS A 53 2.90 8.93 -11.59
CA HIS A 53 4.34 9.13 -11.46
C HIS A 53 5.01 9.30 -12.83
N LEU A 54 4.62 8.51 -13.82
CA LEU A 54 5.14 8.64 -15.19
C LEU A 54 4.75 10.00 -15.80
N LEU A 55 3.51 10.44 -15.59
CA LEU A 55 3.04 11.75 -16.03
C LEU A 55 3.83 12.88 -15.37
N SER A 56 4.05 12.80 -14.04
CA SER A 56 4.85 13.77 -13.30
C SER A 56 6.31 13.79 -13.75
N ALA A 57 6.89 12.63 -14.05
CA ALA A 57 8.27 12.54 -14.56
C ALA A 57 8.40 13.16 -15.95
N ARG A 58 7.40 13.03 -16.82
CA ARG A 58 7.37 13.70 -18.14
C ARG A 58 7.30 15.22 -18.00
N ALA A 59 6.40 15.72 -17.14
CA ALA A 59 6.32 17.14 -16.82
C ALA A 59 7.65 17.69 -16.28
N GLY A 60 8.30 16.92 -15.38
CA GLY A 60 9.60 17.28 -14.80
C GLY A 60 10.75 17.34 -15.81
N ARG A 61 10.63 16.65 -16.95
CA ARG A 61 11.57 16.74 -18.07
C ARG A 61 11.26 17.89 -19.04
N GLY A 62 10.25 18.69 -18.75
CA GLY A 62 9.83 19.79 -19.61
C GLY A 62 9.02 19.35 -20.84
N GLU A 63 8.47 18.12 -20.84
CA GLU A 63 7.54 17.70 -21.88
C GLU A 63 6.25 18.51 -21.77
N ASP A 64 5.78 19.03 -22.91
CA ASP A 64 4.51 19.77 -22.96
C ASP A 64 3.34 18.78 -22.84
N LEU A 65 2.72 18.79 -21.68
CA LEU A 65 1.57 17.94 -21.38
C LEU A 65 0.28 18.71 -21.62
N PRO A 66 -0.76 18.04 -22.17
CA PRO A 66 -2.06 18.67 -22.35
C PRO A 66 -2.61 19.23 -21.02
N PRO A 67 -3.28 20.40 -21.05
CA PRO A 67 -3.96 20.90 -19.86
C PRO A 67 -4.92 19.86 -19.29
N GLY A 68 -4.88 19.63 -17.96
CA GLY A 68 -5.72 18.65 -17.30
C GLY A 68 -5.35 17.17 -17.56
N ALA A 69 -4.11 16.89 -18.01
CA ALA A 69 -3.62 15.54 -18.21
C ALA A 69 -3.83 14.60 -17.02
N PRO A 70 -3.60 15.01 -15.74
CA PRO A 70 -3.90 14.17 -14.59
C PRO A 70 -5.38 13.79 -14.46
N ASP A 71 -6.28 14.74 -14.72
CA ASP A 71 -7.73 14.48 -14.63
C ASP A 71 -8.20 13.62 -15.81
N SER A 72 -7.57 13.75 -16.98
CA SER A 72 -7.85 12.90 -18.15
C SER A 72 -7.40 11.46 -17.89
N LEU A 73 -6.25 11.27 -17.23
CA LEU A 73 -5.77 9.98 -16.81
C LEU A 73 -6.78 9.31 -15.85
N LEU A 74 -7.24 10.03 -14.84
CA LEU A 74 -8.22 9.49 -13.88
C LEU A 74 -9.53 9.11 -14.58
N ARG A 75 -10.04 9.94 -15.48
CA ARG A 75 -11.23 9.62 -16.27
C ARG A 75 -11.07 8.37 -17.13
N HIS A 76 -9.87 8.10 -17.66
CA HIS A 76 -9.58 6.85 -18.38
C HIS A 76 -9.82 5.61 -17.52
N TYR A 77 -9.58 5.71 -16.20
CA TYR A 77 -9.89 4.67 -15.23
C TYR A 77 -11.30 4.74 -14.66
N GLY A 78 -12.14 5.65 -15.15
CA GLY A 78 -13.48 5.89 -14.59
C GLY A 78 -13.46 6.49 -13.20
N LEU A 79 -12.40 7.20 -12.84
CA LEU A 79 -12.16 7.75 -11.51
C LEU A 79 -12.17 9.26 -11.52
N GLU A 80 -12.46 9.81 -10.34
CA GLU A 80 -12.26 11.22 -10.04
C GLU A 80 -11.14 11.37 -8.98
N ARG A 81 -10.59 12.56 -8.85
CA ARG A 81 -9.56 12.87 -7.85
C ARG A 81 -9.95 12.44 -6.44
N ARG A 82 -11.21 12.68 -6.06
CA ARG A 82 -11.75 12.30 -4.75
C ARG A 82 -11.72 10.78 -4.49
N ASP A 83 -11.80 9.96 -5.53
CA ASP A 83 -11.79 8.50 -5.38
C ASP A 83 -10.39 8.02 -4.97
N VAL A 84 -9.35 8.59 -5.59
CA VAL A 84 -7.95 8.32 -5.23
C VAL A 84 -7.65 8.84 -3.81
N GLU A 85 -8.09 10.05 -3.47
CA GLU A 85 -7.92 10.62 -2.13
C GLU A 85 -8.60 9.77 -1.05
N ASN A 86 -9.81 9.30 -1.30
CA ASN A 86 -10.55 8.41 -0.41
C ASN A 86 -9.85 7.06 -0.26
N ALA A 87 -9.31 6.50 -1.35
CA ALA A 87 -8.54 5.27 -1.32
C ALA A 87 -7.27 5.45 -0.48
N LEU A 88 -6.49 6.49 -0.70
CA LEU A 88 -5.28 6.78 0.08
C LEU A 88 -5.61 6.97 1.57
N ARG A 89 -6.70 7.68 1.89
CA ARG A 89 -7.18 7.84 3.28
C ARG A 89 -7.63 6.52 3.90
N TYR A 90 -8.22 5.62 3.12
CA TYR A 90 -8.60 4.28 3.58
C TYR A 90 -7.36 3.44 3.88
N TYR A 91 -6.37 3.43 2.98
CA TYR A 91 -5.16 2.63 3.10
C TYR A 91 -4.17 3.22 4.11
N SER A 92 -4.16 4.53 4.38
CA SER A 92 -3.32 5.15 5.42
C SER A 92 -3.56 4.58 6.82
N ARG A 93 -4.77 4.06 7.06
CA ARG A 93 -5.12 3.35 8.31
C ARG A 93 -4.75 1.86 8.29
N ARG A 94 -4.10 1.39 7.23
CA ARG A 94 -3.72 -0.01 6.99
C ARG A 94 -2.30 -0.08 6.42
N PRO A 95 -1.29 0.23 7.26
CA PRO A 95 0.08 0.46 6.78
C PRO A 95 0.67 -0.72 6.03
N ALA A 96 0.38 -1.95 6.43
CA ALA A 96 0.86 -3.14 5.73
C ALA A 96 0.32 -3.22 4.29
N ARG A 97 -0.97 -2.92 4.08
CA ARG A 97 -1.55 -2.91 2.72
C ARG A 97 -1.06 -1.72 1.90
N LEU A 98 -0.94 -0.55 2.51
CA LEU A 98 -0.40 0.63 1.83
C LEU A 98 1.04 0.38 1.36
N ASN A 99 1.88 -0.22 2.20
CA ASN A 99 3.24 -0.60 1.83
C ASN A 99 3.26 -1.60 0.66
N ALA A 100 2.37 -2.60 0.66
CA ALA A 100 2.27 -3.53 -0.45
C ALA A 100 1.89 -2.84 -1.77
N ILE A 101 0.98 -1.86 -1.74
CA ILE A 101 0.62 -1.04 -2.91
C ILE A 101 1.83 -0.24 -3.41
N TYR A 102 2.57 0.44 -2.52
CA TYR A 102 3.75 1.20 -2.91
C TYR A 102 4.89 0.33 -3.42
N ASN A 103 5.10 -0.86 -2.85
CA ASN A 103 6.09 -1.81 -3.35
C ASN A 103 5.73 -2.23 -4.79
N ALA A 104 4.46 -2.54 -5.07
CA ALA A 104 4.02 -2.86 -6.44
C ALA A 104 4.24 -1.68 -7.42
N VAL A 105 4.08 -0.44 -6.97
CA VAL A 105 4.40 0.77 -7.76
C VAL A 105 5.90 0.83 -8.06
N ILE A 106 6.75 0.68 -7.05
CA ILE A 106 8.22 0.73 -7.18
C ILE A 106 8.71 -0.36 -8.13
N ASP A 107 8.24 -1.59 -7.96
CA ASP A 107 8.61 -2.74 -8.79
C ASP A 107 8.23 -2.50 -10.27
N THR A 108 7.04 -1.94 -10.50
CA THR A 108 6.56 -1.63 -11.85
C THR A 108 7.40 -0.53 -12.50
N LEU A 109 7.68 0.55 -11.78
CA LEU A 109 8.52 1.65 -12.27
C LEU A 109 9.95 1.18 -12.56
N GLY A 110 10.53 0.35 -11.68
CA GLY A 110 11.84 -0.25 -11.89
C GLY A 110 11.90 -1.15 -13.13
N ALA A 111 10.87 -1.96 -13.35
CA ALA A 111 10.77 -2.79 -14.54
C ALA A 111 10.65 -1.96 -15.83
N LEU A 112 9.92 -0.84 -15.80
CA LEU A 112 9.82 0.08 -16.95
C LEU A 112 11.15 0.77 -17.23
N GLU A 113 11.87 1.19 -16.20
CA GLU A 113 13.20 1.79 -16.34
C GLU A 113 14.20 0.79 -16.95
N GLN A 114 14.22 -0.45 -16.50
CA GLN A 114 15.09 -1.49 -17.07
C GLN A 114 14.78 -1.73 -18.55
N ARG A 115 13.50 -1.77 -18.93
CA ARG A 115 13.10 -1.90 -20.34
C ARG A 115 13.54 -0.73 -21.20
N SER A 116 13.46 0.51 -20.68
CA SER A 116 13.89 1.70 -21.42
C SER A 116 15.39 1.67 -21.65
N ARG A 117 16.18 1.34 -20.63
CA ARG A 117 17.64 1.18 -20.76
C ARG A 117 18.01 0.07 -21.76
N TYR A 118 17.32 -1.07 -21.71
CA TYR A 118 17.57 -2.15 -22.65
C TYR A 118 17.31 -1.73 -24.09
N ARG A 119 16.24 -0.98 -24.37
CA ARG A 119 15.95 -0.46 -25.71
C ARG A 119 17.02 0.51 -26.19
N GLU A 120 17.54 1.35 -25.32
CA GLU A 120 18.56 2.33 -25.66
C GLU A 120 19.91 1.66 -25.97
N THR A 121 20.22 0.53 -25.32
CA THR A 121 21.47 -0.20 -25.50
C THR A 121 21.38 -1.35 -26.50
N ALA A 122 20.19 -1.73 -26.95
CA ALA A 122 19.99 -2.83 -27.88
C ALA A 122 20.58 -2.51 -29.26
N PRO A 123 21.32 -3.43 -29.90
CA PRO A 123 21.77 -3.26 -31.29
C PRO A 123 20.59 -3.06 -32.24
N PRO A 124 20.74 -2.27 -33.30
CA PRO A 124 19.63 -1.94 -34.23
C PRO A 124 19.02 -3.17 -34.92
N GLU A 125 19.76 -4.28 -35.02
CA GLU A 125 19.27 -5.53 -35.61
C GLU A 125 18.22 -6.25 -34.77
N ALA A 126 18.24 -6.09 -33.42
CA ALA A 126 17.24 -6.71 -32.54
C ALA A 126 15.87 -6.01 -32.59
N ALA A 127 15.84 -4.75 -33.00
CA ALA A 127 14.60 -3.98 -33.17
C ALA A 127 13.82 -4.33 -34.45
N ALA A 128 14.48 -4.84 -35.48
CA ALA A 128 13.88 -5.18 -36.76
C ALA A 128 13.17 -6.55 -36.79
N SER A 129 13.56 -7.47 -35.93
CA SER A 129 13.01 -8.85 -35.87
C SER A 129 11.68 -8.98 -35.13
N GLY A 130 11.20 -7.91 -34.49
CA GLY A 130 9.93 -7.89 -33.73
C GLY A 130 8.68 -7.52 -34.53
N GLN A 131 8.80 -7.18 -35.81
CA GLN A 131 7.66 -6.81 -36.66
C GLN A 131 7.25 -7.95 -37.61
N GLY A 132 7.26 -9.18 -37.13
CA GLY A 132 6.59 -10.29 -37.82
C GLY A 132 5.08 -10.12 -37.72
N SER A 133 4.45 -9.66 -38.80
CA SER A 133 2.99 -9.61 -38.93
C SER A 133 2.38 -10.98 -38.65
N PRO A 134 1.28 -11.05 -37.91
CA PRO A 134 0.43 -12.23 -37.95
C PRO A 134 -0.35 -12.29 -39.26
N PRO A 135 -0.67 -13.48 -39.77
CA PRO A 135 -1.51 -13.70 -40.94
C PRO A 135 -2.96 -13.29 -40.71
#